data_e7f09aea23d82875ff58bad45a21bf47
#
_entry.id   e7f09aea23d82875ff58bad45a21bf47
#
_cell.length_a   1.000
_cell.length_b   1.000
_cell.length_c   1.000
_cell.angle_alpha   90.00
_cell.angle_beta   90.00
_cell.angle_gamma   90.00
#
_symmetry.space_group_name_H-M   'P 1'
#
loop_
_entity.id
_entity.type
_entity.pdbx_description
1 polymer ?
#
loop_
_entity_poly.entity_id
_entity_poly.type
_entity_poly.pdbx_seq_one_letter_code
_entity_poly.pdbx_strand_id
1 'polypeptide(L)'
;MYKKMFTILITLFSIMFMVPNDTFAEGKHNMMDMKENDQKRNDMMDMKSHDERKNLNSSQGKNEITFPKVLDPKKDNNGYKSYTLKAQKGKTEFYKGNFSNTLGYNGNLLGPTLKLKKGDKVKIKLVNNLDENTTFHWHGLEIDGKVDGGPSQVIKPGKEKTIKFEVKQEAATLWYHPHPSPNTAKQVYNGLSGLLYIEDDKKNNYPSNYGKNDLPIIIQDKTFVSKKLNYTKTKDEDGTQGDTVLVNGKVDPKLTTKEGKIRLRLLNGSNARDL
;
A
#
# COMPACT_ATOMS: atom_id res chain seq x y z
N MET A 1 -12.10 -35.80 -17.59
CA MET A 1 -11.29 -35.19 -16.52
C MET A 1 -11.62 -33.68 -16.47
N TYR A 2 -12.60 -33.28 -15.65
CA TYR A 2 -13.09 -31.91 -15.60
C TYR A 2 -12.11 -31.05 -14.77
N LYS A 3 -11.46 -30.06 -15.39
CA LYS A 3 -10.67 -29.04 -14.70
C LYS A 3 -11.64 -28.07 -14.03
N LYS A 4 -11.75 -28.12 -12.71
CA LYS A 4 -12.48 -27.11 -11.95
C LYS A 4 -11.68 -25.81 -11.97
N MET A 5 -12.21 -24.82 -12.68
CA MET A 5 -11.75 -23.45 -12.62
C MET A 5 -12.39 -22.79 -11.41
N PHE A 6 -11.59 -22.36 -10.44
CA PHE A 6 -12.08 -21.57 -9.30
C PHE A 6 -11.90 -20.09 -9.62
N THR A 7 -13.00 -19.39 -9.70
CA THR A 7 -13.03 -17.93 -9.70
C THR A 7 -13.17 -17.49 -8.25
N ILE A 8 -12.17 -16.81 -7.69
CA ILE A 8 -12.24 -16.25 -6.35
C ILE A 8 -12.73 -14.82 -6.47
N LEU A 9 -13.94 -14.60 -5.98
CA LEU A 9 -14.50 -13.29 -5.76
C LEU A 9 -13.90 -12.76 -4.44
N ILE A 10 -13.09 -11.71 -4.48
CA ILE A 10 -12.59 -11.06 -3.26
C ILE A 10 -13.70 -10.17 -2.75
N THR A 11 -14.58 -10.72 -1.91
CA THR A 11 -15.48 -9.95 -1.04
C THR A 11 -14.70 -9.59 0.22
N LEU A 12 -14.47 -8.30 0.42
CA LEU A 12 -13.85 -7.77 1.64
C LEU A 12 -14.80 -8.00 2.82
N PHE A 13 -14.44 -8.93 3.72
CA PHE A 13 -15.05 -9.05 5.03
C PHE A 13 -14.32 -8.11 5.99
N SER A 14 -15.06 -7.16 6.55
CA SER A 14 -14.59 -6.35 7.68
C SER A 14 -14.43 -7.24 8.91
N ILE A 15 -13.20 -7.45 9.36
CA ILE A 15 -12.92 -8.06 10.66
C ILE A 15 -12.82 -6.94 11.69
N MET A 16 -13.82 -6.89 12.58
CA MET A 16 -13.87 -5.96 13.70
C MET A 16 -12.99 -6.49 14.85
N PHE A 17 -11.88 -5.82 15.14
CA PHE A 17 -11.12 -6.08 16.35
C PHE A 17 -11.72 -5.33 17.53
N MET A 18 -12.18 -6.06 18.56
CA MET A 18 -12.47 -5.49 19.88
C MET A 18 -11.16 -5.24 20.62
N VAL A 19 -10.95 -4.00 21.03
CA VAL A 19 -9.87 -3.60 21.96
C VAL A 19 -10.46 -3.60 23.38
N PRO A 20 -9.84 -4.24 24.38
CA PRO A 20 -10.31 -4.14 25.77
C PRO A 20 -9.94 -2.77 26.37
N ASN A 21 -10.93 -2.17 27.05
CA ASN A 21 -10.73 -0.98 27.86
C ASN A 21 -9.98 -1.31 29.14
N ASP A 22 -8.87 -0.64 29.38
CA ASP A 22 -8.31 -0.50 30.72
C ASP A 22 -8.60 0.90 31.30
N THR A 23 -9.12 0.85 32.52
CA THR A 23 -9.57 1.95 33.37
C THR A 23 -8.42 2.80 33.90
N PHE A 24 -8.61 4.11 34.02
CA PHE A 24 -8.18 4.85 35.22
C PHE A 24 -8.84 6.23 35.38
N ALA A 25 -9.34 6.42 36.61
CA ALA A 25 -9.48 7.64 37.42
C ALA A 25 -10.68 8.60 37.27
N GLU A 26 -11.36 8.71 38.41
CA GLU A 26 -12.54 9.47 38.76
C GLU A 26 -12.43 10.99 38.57
N GLY A 27 -13.46 11.56 37.96
CA GLY A 27 -13.83 12.96 38.09
C GLY A 27 -15.34 13.09 37.92
N LYS A 28 -16.04 13.40 39.04
CA LYS A 28 -17.50 13.60 39.07
C LYS A 28 -17.88 14.81 38.20
N HIS A 29 -18.52 14.57 37.06
CA HIS A 29 -19.36 15.53 36.37
C HIS A 29 -20.60 14.85 35.76
N ASN A 30 -21.74 15.54 35.88
CA ASN A 30 -23.11 15.18 35.59
C ASN A 30 -23.41 14.12 34.53
N MET A 31 -24.03 13.03 34.97
CA MET A 31 -24.34 11.82 34.20
C MET A 31 -25.52 11.94 33.22
N MET A 32 -26.23 13.08 33.12
CA MET A 32 -27.39 13.21 32.24
C MET A 32 -27.07 13.71 30.81
N ASP A 33 -26.05 14.55 30.65
CA ASP A 33 -25.73 15.11 29.31
C ASP A 33 -24.87 14.18 28.41
N MET A 34 -24.21 13.19 29.00
CA MET A 34 -23.37 12.26 28.21
C MET A 34 -24.15 11.20 27.42
N LYS A 35 -25.31 10.73 27.95
CA LYS A 35 -26.10 9.68 27.28
C LYS A 35 -26.77 10.14 25.98
N GLU A 36 -27.17 11.39 25.90
CA GLU A 36 -27.81 11.93 24.69
C GLU A 36 -26.84 12.22 23.56
N ASN A 37 -25.60 12.57 23.92
CA ASN A 37 -24.51 12.78 22.91
C ASN A 37 -23.94 11.46 22.36
N ASP A 38 -23.84 10.42 23.20
CA ASP A 38 -23.36 9.11 22.74
C ASP A 38 -24.38 8.40 21.86
N GLN A 39 -25.67 8.57 22.13
CA GLN A 39 -26.73 8.02 21.28
C GLN A 39 -26.74 8.71 19.91
N LYS A 40 -26.65 10.04 19.85
CA LYS A 40 -26.56 10.79 18.59
C LYS A 40 -25.28 10.48 17.80
N ARG A 41 -24.17 10.19 18.48
CA ARG A 41 -22.90 9.81 17.86
C ARG A 41 -22.96 8.40 17.26
N ASN A 42 -23.60 7.47 17.97
CA ASN A 42 -23.81 6.11 17.48
C ASN A 42 -24.83 6.07 16.33
N ASP A 43 -25.90 6.85 16.39
CA ASP A 43 -26.88 6.95 15.31
C ASP A 43 -26.29 7.62 14.07
N MET A 44 -25.38 8.60 14.22
CA MET A 44 -24.64 9.20 13.09
C MET A 44 -23.59 8.24 12.50
N MET A 45 -22.93 7.41 13.31
CA MET A 45 -22.02 6.37 12.81
C MET A 45 -22.78 5.25 12.08
N ASP A 46 -23.94 4.85 12.59
CA ASP A 46 -24.78 3.83 11.95
C ASP A 46 -25.42 4.33 10.64
N MET A 47 -25.83 5.60 10.56
CA MET A 47 -26.34 6.20 9.32
C MET A 47 -25.26 6.32 8.24
N LYS A 48 -24.02 6.71 8.57
CA LYS A 48 -22.91 6.75 7.61
C LYS A 48 -22.50 5.35 7.14
N SER A 49 -22.52 4.35 8.00
CA SER A 49 -22.16 2.97 7.63
C SER A 49 -23.19 2.28 6.75
N HIS A 50 -24.47 2.67 6.81
CA HIS A 50 -25.54 2.07 5.99
C HIS A 50 -25.60 2.63 4.57
N ASP A 51 -25.23 3.89 4.35
CA ASP A 51 -25.30 4.50 3.00
C ASP A 51 -24.06 4.16 2.15
N GLU A 52 -22.89 3.97 2.76
CA GLU A 52 -21.67 3.55 2.04
C GLU A 52 -21.71 2.08 1.57
N ARG A 53 -22.46 1.20 2.23
CA ARG A 53 -22.60 -0.21 1.81
C ARG A 53 -23.45 -0.44 0.58
N LYS A 54 -24.29 0.51 0.18
CA LYS A 54 -25.20 0.37 -0.97
C LYS A 54 -24.54 0.58 -2.34
N ASN A 55 -23.33 1.12 -2.42
CA ASN A 55 -22.69 1.43 -3.70
C ASN A 55 -21.52 0.52 -4.10
N LEU A 56 -21.25 -0.54 -3.36
CA LEU A 56 -20.36 -1.61 -3.83
C LEU A 56 -21.16 -2.59 -4.69
N ASN A 57 -21.53 -2.18 -5.88
CA ASN A 57 -21.94 -3.13 -6.90
C ASN A 57 -20.81 -4.13 -7.10
N SER A 58 -21.06 -5.39 -6.81
CA SER A 58 -20.17 -6.51 -7.14
C SER A 58 -20.03 -6.61 -8.65
N SER A 59 -19.13 -5.82 -9.24
CA SER A 59 -18.76 -5.98 -10.62
C SER A 59 -18.00 -7.31 -10.74
N GLN A 60 -18.38 -8.16 -11.69
CA GLN A 60 -17.54 -9.28 -12.06
C GLN A 60 -16.28 -8.71 -12.69
N GLY A 61 -15.14 -8.75 -11.98
CA GLY A 61 -13.89 -8.16 -12.39
C GLY A 61 -13.55 -8.46 -13.86
N LYS A 62 -13.24 -7.41 -14.63
CA LYS A 62 -13.01 -7.48 -16.07
C LYS A 62 -11.53 -7.51 -16.43
N ASN A 63 -10.70 -6.93 -15.56
CA ASN A 63 -9.27 -6.78 -15.83
C ASN A 63 -8.46 -7.83 -15.06
N GLU A 64 -7.71 -8.68 -15.76
CA GLU A 64 -6.80 -9.61 -15.11
C GLU A 64 -5.79 -8.83 -14.26
N ILE A 65 -5.63 -9.27 -13.00
CA ILE A 65 -4.66 -8.66 -12.08
C ILE A 65 -3.24 -8.92 -12.55
N THR A 66 -2.38 -7.92 -12.40
CA THR A 66 -0.92 -8.08 -12.60
C THR A 66 -0.22 -7.89 -11.27
N PHE A 67 0.91 -8.58 -11.09
CA PHE A 67 1.68 -8.47 -9.87
C PHE A 67 2.92 -7.58 -10.09
N PRO A 68 3.31 -6.76 -9.10
CA PRO A 68 4.57 -6.04 -9.14
C PRO A 68 5.74 -7.02 -9.40
N LYS A 69 6.69 -6.62 -10.22
CA LYS A 69 7.90 -7.44 -10.44
C LYS A 69 8.75 -7.44 -9.17
N VAL A 70 9.42 -8.56 -8.89
CA VAL A 70 10.48 -8.58 -7.88
C VAL A 70 11.68 -7.81 -8.44
N LEU A 71 12.29 -6.96 -7.62
CA LEU A 71 13.53 -6.29 -7.99
C LEU A 71 14.73 -7.15 -7.57
N ASP A 72 15.45 -7.66 -8.53
CA ASP A 72 16.64 -8.48 -8.28
C ASP A 72 17.83 -7.62 -7.85
N PRO A 73 18.54 -8.00 -6.78
CA PRO A 73 19.74 -7.30 -6.36
C PRO A 73 20.94 -7.62 -7.26
N LYS A 74 21.80 -6.64 -7.39
CA LYS A 74 23.19 -6.90 -7.81
C LYS A 74 24.02 -7.19 -6.55
N LYS A 75 24.76 -8.29 -6.51
CA LYS A 75 25.75 -8.52 -5.46
C LYS A 75 27.00 -7.67 -5.75
N ASP A 76 27.47 -6.96 -4.75
CA ASP A 76 28.77 -6.28 -4.84
C ASP A 76 29.88 -7.11 -4.17
N ASN A 77 31.13 -6.72 -4.39
CA ASN A 77 32.30 -7.44 -3.85
C ASN A 77 32.39 -7.42 -2.31
N ASN A 78 31.58 -6.56 -1.65
CA ASN A 78 31.51 -6.44 -0.18
C ASN A 78 30.33 -7.23 0.42
N GLY A 79 29.66 -8.06 -0.38
CA GLY A 79 28.54 -8.90 0.06
C GLY A 79 27.21 -8.17 0.23
N TYR A 80 27.10 -6.91 -0.22
CA TYR A 80 25.83 -6.20 -0.22
C TYR A 80 24.91 -6.68 -1.34
N LYS A 81 23.62 -6.84 -1.00
CA LYS A 81 22.53 -6.85 -1.98
C LYS A 81 22.27 -5.40 -2.42
N SER A 82 22.66 -5.05 -3.62
CA SER A 82 22.60 -3.68 -4.13
C SER A 82 21.41 -3.49 -5.04
N TYR A 83 20.59 -2.47 -4.74
CA TYR A 83 19.39 -2.11 -5.49
C TYR A 83 19.49 -0.67 -6.01
N THR A 84 18.68 -0.34 -7.02
CA THR A 84 18.43 1.04 -7.45
C THR A 84 16.92 1.26 -7.51
N LEU A 85 16.43 2.24 -6.77
CA LEU A 85 15.06 2.72 -6.83
C LEU A 85 15.04 4.15 -7.36
N LYS A 86 14.24 4.38 -8.41
CA LYS A 86 14.05 5.67 -9.06
C LYS A 86 12.61 6.09 -8.92
N ALA A 87 12.32 7.13 -8.15
CA ALA A 87 11.02 7.78 -8.18
C ALA A 87 10.91 8.59 -9.47
N GLN A 88 9.90 8.36 -10.28
CA GLN A 88 9.78 8.93 -11.61
C GLN A 88 8.34 9.19 -12.03
N LYS A 89 8.17 10.09 -13.00
CA LYS A 89 6.92 10.31 -13.68
C LYS A 89 6.60 9.14 -14.61
N GLY A 90 5.31 8.84 -14.74
CA GLY A 90 4.79 7.81 -15.62
C GLY A 90 3.48 8.22 -16.28
N LYS A 91 3.02 7.35 -17.16
CA LYS A 91 1.67 7.40 -17.74
C LYS A 91 1.04 6.03 -17.62
N THR A 92 -0.16 5.96 -17.06
CA THR A 92 -0.88 4.71 -16.84
C THR A 92 -2.25 4.77 -17.48
N GLU A 93 -2.58 3.71 -18.21
CA GLU A 93 -3.89 3.50 -18.76
C GLU A 93 -4.74 2.71 -17.74
N PHE A 94 -5.62 3.40 -17.02
CA PHE A 94 -6.58 2.79 -16.09
C PHE A 94 -7.86 2.33 -16.81
N TYR A 95 -8.26 3.08 -17.80
CA TYR A 95 -9.40 2.79 -18.68
C TYR A 95 -8.93 2.85 -20.13
N LYS A 96 -9.37 1.90 -20.94
CA LYS A 96 -8.96 1.74 -22.34
C LYS A 96 -9.01 3.09 -23.09
N GLY A 97 -7.90 3.45 -23.71
CA GLY A 97 -7.71 4.70 -24.45
C GLY A 97 -7.50 5.95 -23.58
N ASN A 98 -7.53 5.86 -22.24
CA ASN A 98 -7.42 6.99 -21.35
C ASN A 98 -6.17 6.91 -20.48
N PHE A 99 -5.16 7.68 -20.82
CA PHE A 99 -3.92 7.75 -20.07
C PHE A 99 -3.97 8.85 -19.00
N SER A 100 -3.54 8.52 -17.80
CA SER A 100 -3.36 9.44 -16.68
C SER A 100 -1.89 9.66 -16.39
N ASN A 101 -1.51 10.86 -15.97
CA ASN A 101 -0.20 11.10 -15.41
C ASN A 101 -0.13 10.42 -14.04
N THR A 102 0.91 9.64 -13.83
CA THR A 102 1.14 8.85 -12.62
C THR A 102 2.58 9.00 -12.14
N LEU A 103 2.86 8.46 -10.98
CA LEU A 103 4.20 8.32 -10.44
C LEU A 103 4.48 6.84 -10.18
N GLY A 104 5.74 6.44 -10.23
CA GLY A 104 6.12 5.06 -9.92
C GLY A 104 7.59 4.94 -9.52
N TYR A 105 7.92 3.84 -8.90
CA TYR A 105 9.30 3.45 -8.67
C TYR A 105 9.75 2.48 -9.75
N ASN A 106 10.77 2.84 -10.50
CA ASN A 106 11.31 2.06 -11.64
C ASN A 106 10.27 1.71 -12.73
N GLY A 107 9.15 2.41 -12.76
CA GLY A 107 8.03 2.17 -13.66
C GLY A 107 7.06 3.34 -13.70
N ASN A 108 5.89 3.11 -14.31
CA ASN A 108 4.88 4.16 -14.50
C ASN A 108 3.96 4.31 -13.29
N LEU A 109 3.75 3.24 -12.52
CA LEU A 109 2.84 3.18 -11.38
C LEU A 109 3.34 2.14 -10.40
N LEU A 110 3.17 2.40 -9.11
CA LEU A 110 3.66 1.56 -8.02
C LEU A 110 5.17 1.34 -8.09
N GLY A 111 5.66 0.34 -7.41
CA GLY A 111 7.07 -0.04 -7.38
C GLY A 111 7.26 -1.55 -7.40
N PRO A 112 8.47 -2.01 -7.71
CA PRO A 112 8.80 -3.42 -7.63
C PRO A 112 8.75 -3.90 -6.17
N THR A 113 8.51 -5.19 -5.97
CA THR A 113 8.64 -5.81 -4.66
C THR A 113 10.11 -6.06 -4.34
N LEU A 114 10.57 -5.58 -3.18
CA LEU A 114 11.87 -5.93 -2.62
C LEU A 114 11.71 -7.18 -1.76
N LYS A 115 12.62 -8.16 -1.92
CA LYS A 115 12.66 -9.39 -1.12
C LYS A 115 13.98 -9.46 -0.39
N LEU A 116 13.92 -9.34 0.92
CA LEU A 116 15.06 -9.34 1.83
C LEU A 116 14.90 -10.46 2.85
N LYS A 117 15.99 -10.78 3.54
CA LYS A 117 16.02 -11.73 4.65
C LYS A 117 16.74 -11.12 5.84
N LYS A 118 16.42 -11.59 7.04
CA LYS A 118 17.19 -11.24 8.24
C LYS A 118 18.67 -11.53 8.02
N GLY A 119 19.54 -10.60 8.40
CA GLY A 119 20.99 -10.67 8.19
C GLY A 119 21.47 -10.17 6.81
N ASP A 120 20.58 -9.84 5.90
CA ASP A 120 21.00 -9.25 4.61
C ASP A 120 21.65 -7.88 4.84
N LYS A 121 22.83 -7.70 4.27
CA LYS A 121 23.46 -6.38 4.10
C LYS A 121 22.92 -5.75 2.84
N VAL A 122 22.24 -4.64 2.98
CA VAL A 122 21.50 -3.97 1.90
C VAL A 122 22.11 -2.62 1.58
N LYS A 123 22.25 -2.35 0.28
CA LYS A 123 22.67 -1.06 -0.26
C LYS A 123 21.67 -0.61 -1.31
N ILE A 124 21.07 0.55 -1.12
CA ILE A 124 20.08 1.06 -2.07
C ILE A 124 20.50 2.43 -2.56
N LYS A 125 20.61 2.57 -3.87
CA LYS A 125 20.72 3.84 -4.55
C LYS A 125 19.33 4.37 -4.82
N LEU A 126 18.99 5.49 -4.21
CA LEU A 126 17.71 6.20 -4.29
C LEU A 126 17.88 7.38 -5.24
N VAL A 127 17.06 7.47 -6.28
CA VAL A 127 17.16 8.50 -7.32
C VAL A 127 15.83 9.22 -7.42
N ASN A 128 15.84 10.54 -7.34
CA ASN A 128 14.67 11.38 -7.54
C ASN A 128 14.66 11.94 -8.97
N ASN A 129 13.87 11.35 -9.85
CA ASN A 129 13.60 11.81 -11.21
C ASN A 129 12.25 12.55 -11.31
N LEU A 130 11.71 13.04 -10.18
CA LEU A 130 10.54 13.93 -10.15
C LEU A 130 10.98 15.39 -10.28
N ASP A 131 10.02 16.28 -10.53
CA ASP A 131 10.24 17.74 -10.50
C ASP A 131 10.05 18.34 -9.11
N GLU A 132 9.75 17.50 -8.13
CA GLU A 132 9.50 17.91 -6.74
C GLU A 132 10.32 17.07 -5.77
N ASN A 133 10.46 17.55 -4.56
CA ASN A 133 11.12 16.84 -3.47
C ASN A 133 10.42 15.53 -3.17
N THR A 134 11.18 14.49 -2.86
CA THR A 134 10.66 13.20 -2.37
C THR A 134 11.55 12.60 -1.30
N THR A 135 11.06 11.56 -0.64
CA THR A 135 11.83 10.68 0.24
C THR A 135 11.55 9.23 -0.13
N PHE A 136 12.22 8.28 0.49
CA PHE A 136 11.96 6.85 0.37
C PHE A 136 11.89 6.27 1.78
N HIS A 137 10.69 6.27 2.35
CA HIS A 137 10.44 5.77 3.71
C HIS A 137 10.17 4.26 3.68
N TRP A 138 10.78 3.54 4.60
CA TRP A 138 10.69 2.10 4.77
C TRP A 138 9.70 1.78 5.89
N HIS A 139 8.43 1.81 5.57
CA HIS A 139 7.37 1.70 6.56
C HIS A 139 7.36 0.33 7.26
N GLY A 140 7.55 0.37 8.56
CA GLY A 140 7.60 -0.81 9.41
C GLY A 140 8.95 -1.54 9.44
N LEU A 141 9.96 -1.07 8.71
CA LEU A 141 11.30 -1.65 8.76
C LEU A 141 12.08 -1.09 9.96
N GLU A 142 12.64 -1.97 10.78
CA GLU A 142 13.46 -1.61 11.93
C GLU A 142 14.90 -1.30 11.50
N ILE A 143 15.19 -0.03 11.25
CA ILE A 143 16.50 0.49 10.84
C ILE A 143 16.82 1.82 11.52
N ASP A 144 18.09 2.27 11.41
CA ASP A 144 18.51 3.58 11.93
C ASP A 144 17.72 4.72 11.30
N GLY A 145 17.18 5.61 12.12
CA GLY A 145 16.43 6.79 11.69
C GLY A 145 17.16 7.69 10.70
N LYS A 146 18.49 7.60 10.59
CA LYS A 146 19.29 8.35 9.58
C LYS A 146 19.11 7.85 8.16
N VAL A 147 18.59 6.64 7.97
CA VAL A 147 18.37 5.98 6.67
C VAL A 147 16.93 5.55 6.45
N ASP A 148 16.05 5.82 7.41
CA ASP A 148 14.64 5.47 7.40
C ASP A 148 13.80 6.17 6.33
N GLY A 149 14.28 7.30 5.80
CA GLY A 149 13.59 8.03 4.73
C GLY A 149 12.43 8.90 5.21
N GLY A 150 12.41 9.28 6.49
CA GLY A 150 11.41 10.17 7.07
C GLY A 150 11.43 11.59 6.46
N PRO A 151 10.54 12.50 6.95
CA PRO A 151 10.28 13.80 6.33
C PRO A 151 11.50 14.70 6.14
N SER A 152 12.50 14.60 7.04
CA SER A 152 13.73 15.39 6.98
C SER A 152 14.75 14.88 5.96
N GLN A 153 14.58 13.67 5.41
CA GLN A 153 15.54 13.03 4.52
C GLN A 153 15.21 13.23 3.04
N VAL A 154 14.92 14.47 2.69
CA VAL A 154 14.51 14.88 1.35
C VAL A 154 15.61 14.67 0.32
N ILE A 155 15.24 14.09 -0.81
CA ILE A 155 16.06 14.04 -2.03
C ILE A 155 15.46 15.04 -3.03
N LYS A 156 16.22 16.08 -3.38
CA LYS A 156 15.79 17.12 -4.33
C LYS A 156 15.68 16.57 -5.76
N PRO A 157 14.93 17.25 -6.66
CA PRO A 157 14.85 16.89 -8.08
C PRO A 157 16.24 16.65 -8.71
N GLY A 158 16.37 15.57 -9.47
CA GLY A 158 17.61 15.17 -10.14
C GLY A 158 18.74 14.74 -9.22
N LYS A 159 18.52 14.62 -7.92
CA LYS A 159 19.53 14.18 -6.95
C LYS A 159 19.32 12.72 -6.55
N GLU A 160 20.39 12.15 -6.00
CA GLU A 160 20.41 10.77 -5.53
C GLU A 160 21.06 10.66 -4.14
N LYS A 161 20.70 9.61 -3.42
CA LYS A 161 21.29 9.26 -2.12
C LYS A 161 21.52 7.75 -2.09
N THR A 162 22.62 7.31 -1.52
CA THR A 162 22.85 5.88 -1.26
C THR A 162 22.73 5.63 0.23
N ILE A 163 21.91 4.66 0.60
CA ILE A 163 21.77 4.19 1.96
C ILE A 163 22.30 2.77 2.11
N LYS A 164 22.70 2.40 3.31
CA LYS A 164 23.15 1.07 3.68
C LYS A 164 22.57 0.70 5.03
N PHE A 165 22.12 -0.52 5.17
CA PHE A 165 21.64 -1.09 6.43
C PHE A 165 21.75 -2.61 6.43
N GLU A 166 21.63 -3.19 7.61
CA GLU A 166 21.46 -4.62 7.80
C GLU A 166 20.04 -4.92 8.26
N VAL A 167 19.42 -5.93 7.68
CA VAL A 167 18.06 -6.35 8.05
C VAL A 167 18.12 -7.11 9.37
N LYS A 168 17.56 -6.52 10.43
CA LYS A 168 17.48 -7.14 11.77
C LYS A 168 16.13 -7.81 12.04
N GLN A 169 15.13 -7.38 11.32
CA GLN A 169 13.74 -7.73 11.52
C GLN A 169 13.42 -9.16 11.11
N GLU A 170 12.48 -9.78 11.84
CA GLU A 170 11.89 -11.06 11.49
C GLU A 170 10.99 -10.98 10.26
N ALA A 171 10.54 -12.13 9.76
CA ALA A 171 9.69 -12.21 8.57
C ALA A 171 8.44 -11.33 8.67
N ALA A 172 8.25 -10.48 7.67
CA ALA A 172 7.16 -9.50 7.63
C ALA A 172 6.78 -9.14 6.19
N THR A 173 5.56 -8.64 6.03
CA THR A 173 5.12 -7.96 4.81
C THR A 173 5.03 -6.47 5.13
N LEU A 174 5.91 -5.71 4.54
CA LEU A 174 6.10 -4.28 4.74
C LEU A 174 5.93 -3.55 3.40
N TRP A 175 6.07 -2.23 3.42
CA TRP A 175 6.03 -1.44 2.21
C TRP A 175 6.98 -0.24 2.26
N TYR A 176 7.20 0.40 1.13
CA TYR A 176 7.96 1.64 1.04
C TYR A 176 7.19 2.68 0.22
N HIS A 177 7.30 3.93 0.65
CA HIS A 177 6.57 5.05 0.07
C HIS A 177 7.29 6.38 0.34
N PRO A 178 6.92 7.49 -0.34
CA PRO A 178 7.47 8.79 -0.02
C PRO A 178 6.86 9.35 1.26
N HIS A 179 7.64 10.16 1.99
CA HIS A 179 7.20 10.85 3.21
C HIS A 179 7.66 12.33 3.26
N PRO A 180 7.68 13.09 2.13
CA PRO A 180 8.02 14.50 2.17
C PRO A 180 6.82 15.35 2.61
N SER A 181 7.01 16.26 3.58
CA SER A 181 5.97 17.26 3.87
C SER A 181 6.03 18.39 2.84
N PRO A 182 4.88 18.87 2.32
CA PRO A 182 3.49 18.43 2.53
C PRO A 182 2.96 17.42 1.48
N ASN A 183 3.82 16.84 0.64
CA ASN A 183 3.44 16.13 -0.58
C ASN A 183 3.27 14.61 -0.43
N THR A 184 3.36 14.05 0.77
CA THR A 184 3.24 12.61 1.03
C THR A 184 1.98 12.02 0.41
N ALA A 185 0.81 12.54 0.78
CA ALA A 185 -0.48 12.04 0.30
C ALA A 185 -0.60 12.09 -1.22
N LYS A 186 -0.23 13.22 -1.83
CA LYS A 186 -0.24 13.40 -3.28
C LYS A 186 0.64 12.38 -4.00
N GLN A 187 1.87 12.17 -3.52
CA GLN A 187 2.82 11.28 -4.16
C GLN A 187 2.40 9.81 -4.05
N VAL A 188 1.91 9.38 -2.89
CA VAL A 188 1.35 8.04 -2.69
C VAL A 188 0.10 7.84 -3.55
N TYR A 189 -0.82 8.81 -3.55
CA TYR A 189 -2.03 8.75 -4.37
C TYR A 189 -1.73 8.60 -5.85
N ASN A 190 -0.70 9.30 -6.36
CA ASN A 190 -0.31 9.22 -7.76
C ASN A 190 0.51 7.96 -8.10
N GLY A 191 0.87 7.13 -7.11
CA GLY A 191 1.39 5.78 -7.37
C GLY A 191 2.74 5.42 -6.77
N LEU A 192 3.37 6.30 -5.97
CA LEU A 192 4.62 5.94 -5.29
C LEU A 192 4.35 5.04 -4.08
N SER A 193 4.30 3.76 -4.30
CA SER A 193 4.12 2.71 -3.29
C SER A 193 4.73 1.40 -3.78
N GLY A 194 5.42 0.66 -2.93
CA GLY A 194 5.96 -0.64 -3.28
C GLY A 194 6.07 -1.56 -2.06
N LEU A 195 5.99 -2.86 -2.28
CA LEU A 195 6.06 -3.86 -1.22
C LEU A 195 7.51 -4.21 -0.86
N LEU A 196 7.72 -4.48 0.42
CA LEU A 196 8.97 -4.97 0.98
C LEU A 196 8.67 -6.22 1.79
N TYR A 197 9.22 -7.36 1.39
CA TYR A 197 9.11 -8.61 2.11
C TYR A 197 10.39 -8.89 2.87
N ILE A 198 10.27 -9.19 4.17
CA ILE A 198 11.30 -9.90 4.90
C ILE A 198 10.88 -11.37 4.89
N GLU A 199 11.63 -12.18 4.14
CA GLU A 199 11.33 -13.60 3.95
C GLU A 199 11.84 -14.41 5.14
N ASP A 200 11.11 -15.46 5.49
CA ASP A 200 11.49 -16.44 6.50
C ASP A 200 12.26 -17.60 5.83
N ASP A 201 13.39 -17.97 6.38
CA ASP A 201 14.11 -19.18 5.97
C ASP A 201 13.54 -20.45 6.60
N LYS A 202 12.63 -20.32 7.57
CA LYS A 202 11.96 -21.47 8.17
C LYS A 202 11.07 -22.14 7.13
N LYS A 203 11.22 -23.45 6.99
CA LYS A 203 10.29 -24.28 6.21
C LYS A 203 8.91 -24.23 6.87
N ASN A 204 8.09 -23.30 6.42
CA ASN A 204 6.67 -23.27 6.77
C ASN A 204 5.88 -23.83 5.60
N ASN A 205 4.68 -24.35 5.89
CA ASN A 205 3.80 -24.94 4.88
C ASN A 205 2.95 -23.88 4.14
N TYR A 206 3.37 -22.60 4.18
CA TYR A 206 2.67 -21.55 3.48
C TYR A 206 3.07 -21.49 1.99
N PRO A 207 2.12 -21.17 1.12
CA PRO A 207 2.44 -20.87 -0.28
C PRO A 207 3.50 -19.78 -0.36
N SER A 208 4.54 -19.99 -1.19
CA SER A 208 5.71 -19.11 -1.28
C SER A 208 6.12 -18.76 -2.72
N ASN A 209 5.36 -19.25 -3.72
CA ASN A 209 5.64 -19.01 -5.13
C ASN A 209 5.06 -17.64 -5.53
N TYR A 210 5.92 -16.62 -5.54
CA TYR A 210 5.55 -15.23 -5.84
C TYR A 210 4.80 -15.10 -7.15
N GLY A 211 3.64 -14.44 -7.12
CA GLY A 211 2.79 -14.20 -8.27
C GLY A 211 2.01 -15.44 -8.78
N LYS A 212 2.17 -16.60 -8.11
CA LYS A 212 1.42 -17.82 -8.42
C LYS A 212 0.50 -18.22 -7.27
N ASN A 213 1.07 -18.46 -6.09
CA ASN A 213 0.32 -18.82 -4.90
C ASN A 213 0.73 -17.99 -3.65
N ASP A 214 1.74 -17.12 -3.74
CA ASP A 214 2.07 -16.05 -2.79
C ASP A 214 1.89 -14.71 -3.52
N LEU A 215 0.75 -14.06 -3.30
CA LEU A 215 0.22 -12.99 -4.12
C LEU A 215 0.32 -11.63 -3.43
N PRO A 216 1.11 -10.70 -3.97
CA PRO A 216 1.12 -9.31 -3.50
C PRO A 216 -0.16 -8.60 -3.92
N ILE A 217 -0.88 -8.02 -2.98
CA ILE A 217 -2.15 -7.34 -3.19
C ILE A 217 -2.07 -5.94 -2.58
N ILE A 218 -1.93 -4.94 -3.42
CA ILE A 218 -1.95 -3.52 -3.02
C ILE A 218 -3.32 -2.97 -3.37
N ILE A 219 -4.09 -2.62 -2.34
CA ILE A 219 -5.43 -2.06 -2.51
C ILE A 219 -5.33 -0.54 -2.34
N GLN A 220 -5.94 0.20 -3.24
CA GLN A 220 -5.99 1.66 -3.21
C GLN A 220 -7.36 2.12 -3.68
N ASP A 221 -7.80 3.26 -3.19
CA ASP A 221 -8.96 3.97 -3.73
C ASP A 221 -8.54 5.26 -4.43
N LYS A 222 -9.19 5.57 -5.53
CA LYS A 222 -8.87 6.74 -6.36
C LYS A 222 -10.14 7.32 -6.97
N THR A 223 -10.11 8.60 -7.31
CA THR A 223 -11.17 9.29 -8.06
C THR A 223 -10.72 9.49 -9.50
N PHE A 224 -11.64 9.27 -10.43
CA PHE A 224 -11.44 9.50 -11.84
C PHE A 224 -12.45 10.51 -12.38
N VAL A 225 -11.98 11.53 -13.04
CA VAL A 225 -12.81 12.51 -13.77
C VAL A 225 -12.59 12.29 -15.26
N SER A 226 -13.67 12.06 -16.01
CA SER A 226 -13.60 11.70 -17.44
C SER A 226 -12.58 10.58 -17.72
N LYS A 227 -12.58 9.53 -16.87
CA LYS A 227 -11.66 8.35 -16.92
C LYS A 227 -10.17 8.69 -16.73
N LYS A 228 -9.83 9.87 -16.25
CA LYS A 228 -8.47 10.27 -15.90
C LYS A 228 -8.33 10.42 -14.40
N LEU A 229 -7.20 9.93 -13.86
CA LEU A 229 -6.88 10.05 -12.45
C LEU A 229 -6.94 11.51 -12.00
N ASN A 230 -7.69 11.77 -10.95
CA ASN A 230 -7.84 13.08 -10.35
C ASN A 230 -7.45 13.02 -8.87
N TYR A 231 -6.49 13.85 -8.48
CA TYR A 231 -6.15 14.06 -7.08
C TYR A 231 -6.66 15.41 -6.64
N THR A 232 -7.62 15.41 -5.73
CA THR A 232 -8.09 16.62 -5.07
C THR A 232 -7.64 16.57 -3.62
N LYS A 233 -6.81 17.55 -3.23
CA LYS A 233 -6.45 17.70 -1.83
C LYS A 233 -7.71 18.11 -1.07
N THR A 234 -8.19 17.25 -0.19
CA THR A 234 -9.29 17.60 0.71
C THR A 234 -8.80 18.58 1.77
N LYS A 235 -9.72 19.40 2.28
CA LYS A 235 -9.48 20.24 3.45
C LYS A 235 -9.79 19.49 4.75
N ASP A 236 -10.42 18.33 4.63
CA ASP A 236 -10.82 17.51 5.76
C ASP A 236 -9.61 16.82 6.39
N GLU A 237 -9.61 16.72 7.69
CA GLU A 237 -8.57 16.05 8.47
C GLU A 237 -8.50 14.56 8.15
N ASP A 238 -9.62 13.97 7.69
CA ASP A 238 -9.74 12.55 7.31
C ASP A 238 -8.94 12.17 6.05
N GLY A 239 -8.45 13.16 5.28
CA GLY A 239 -7.63 12.94 4.09
C GLY A 239 -8.43 12.65 2.81
N THR A 240 -7.74 12.22 1.75
CA THR A 240 -8.33 12.02 0.42
C THR A 240 -8.84 10.59 0.28
N GLN A 241 -10.16 10.44 0.09
CA GLN A 241 -10.82 9.20 -0.28
C GLN A 241 -11.24 9.23 -1.74
N GLY A 242 -11.20 8.08 -2.41
CA GLY A 242 -11.66 7.88 -3.78
C GLY A 242 -12.93 7.07 -3.85
N ASP A 243 -13.60 7.07 -4.99
CA ASP A 243 -14.83 6.32 -5.29
C ASP A 243 -14.57 4.99 -6.02
N THR A 244 -13.36 4.80 -6.52
CA THR A 244 -12.97 3.66 -7.33
C THR A 244 -11.84 2.88 -6.67
N VAL A 245 -12.11 1.61 -6.33
CA VAL A 245 -11.10 0.70 -5.75
C VAL A 245 -10.24 0.10 -6.85
N LEU A 246 -8.95 0.09 -6.63
CA LEU A 246 -7.95 -0.54 -7.47
C LEU A 246 -7.22 -1.63 -6.69
N VAL A 247 -6.85 -2.69 -7.39
CA VAL A 247 -5.91 -3.69 -6.86
C VAL A 247 -4.71 -3.78 -7.79
N ASN A 248 -3.52 -3.59 -7.25
CA ASN A 248 -2.26 -3.51 -8.02
C ASN A 248 -2.35 -2.55 -9.21
N GLY A 249 -3.06 -1.43 -9.03
CA GLY A 249 -3.26 -0.41 -10.06
C GLY A 249 -4.27 -0.79 -11.16
N LYS A 250 -5.05 -1.85 -10.99
CA LYS A 250 -6.12 -2.25 -11.91
C LYS A 250 -7.48 -1.87 -11.34
N VAL A 251 -8.29 -1.19 -12.14
CA VAL A 251 -9.71 -0.97 -11.89
C VAL A 251 -10.46 -2.25 -12.24
N ASP A 252 -11.45 -2.60 -11.43
CA ASP A 252 -12.29 -3.78 -11.64
C ASP A 252 -11.46 -5.08 -11.84
N PRO A 253 -10.61 -5.43 -10.83
CA PRO A 253 -9.64 -6.50 -10.97
C PRO A 253 -10.30 -7.89 -10.91
N LYS A 254 -9.71 -8.84 -11.65
CA LYS A 254 -10.05 -10.26 -11.62
C LYS A 254 -8.80 -11.06 -11.38
N LEU A 255 -8.87 -12.00 -10.44
CA LEU A 255 -7.84 -13.00 -10.22
C LEU A 255 -8.34 -14.38 -10.67
N THR A 256 -7.61 -14.98 -11.58
CA THR A 256 -7.82 -16.38 -11.97
C THR A 256 -6.64 -17.21 -11.48
N THR A 257 -6.89 -18.24 -10.67
CA THR A 257 -5.86 -19.14 -10.17
C THR A 257 -6.27 -20.61 -10.33
N LYS A 258 -5.28 -21.46 -10.57
CA LYS A 258 -5.41 -22.92 -10.57
C LYS A 258 -4.89 -23.56 -9.28
N GLU A 259 -4.31 -22.75 -8.39
CA GLU A 259 -3.71 -23.22 -7.15
C GLU A 259 -4.78 -23.55 -6.10
N GLY A 260 -4.57 -24.65 -5.36
CA GLY A 260 -5.51 -25.09 -4.32
C GLY A 260 -5.43 -24.25 -3.05
N LYS A 261 -4.22 -23.79 -2.68
CA LYS A 261 -3.98 -22.89 -1.56
C LYS A 261 -3.23 -21.65 -2.06
N ILE A 262 -3.69 -20.48 -1.66
CA ILE A 262 -3.03 -19.21 -1.98
C ILE A 262 -2.77 -18.43 -0.69
N ARG A 263 -1.71 -17.66 -0.68
CA ARG A 263 -1.37 -16.67 0.35
C ARG A 263 -1.57 -15.30 -0.24
N LEU A 264 -2.41 -14.49 0.38
CA LEU A 264 -2.57 -13.07 0.03
C LEU A 264 -1.72 -12.24 0.98
N ARG A 265 -0.90 -11.35 0.45
CA ARG A 265 -0.16 -10.36 1.21
C ARG A 265 -0.80 -9.01 0.94
N LEU A 266 -1.66 -8.59 1.86
CA LEU A 266 -2.50 -7.42 1.71
C LEU A 266 -1.77 -6.16 2.19
N LEU A 267 -1.78 -5.13 1.37
CA LEU A 267 -1.39 -3.77 1.72
C LEU A 267 -2.59 -2.85 1.47
N ASN A 268 -3.08 -2.19 2.52
CA ASN A 268 -3.91 -1.01 2.37
C ASN A 268 -2.98 0.16 1.99
N GLY A 269 -3.00 0.54 0.72
CA GLY A 269 -2.23 1.65 0.17
C GLY A 269 -3.09 2.88 -0.14
N SER A 270 -4.31 2.94 0.42
CA SER A 270 -5.19 4.11 0.35
C SER A 270 -4.65 5.26 1.21
N ASN A 271 -5.04 6.50 0.89
CA ASN A 271 -4.59 7.67 1.65
C ASN A 271 -5.31 7.83 2.99
N ALA A 272 -6.60 7.45 3.04
CA ALA A 272 -7.45 7.73 4.18
C ALA A 272 -8.53 6.66 4.45
N ARG A 273 -8.75 5.76 3.50
CA ARG A 273 -9.81 4.75 3.64
C ARG A 273 -9.31 3.54 4.44
N ASP A 274 -10.08 3.14 5.43
CA ASP A 274 -9.98 1.84 6.06
C ASP A 274 -10.61 0.77 5.17
N LEU A 275 -9.93 -0.37 5.00
CA LEU A 275 -10.34 -1.44 4.10
C LEU A 275 -10.47 -2.77 4.84
#